data_a7b721bf17f841b4de6213b5a25f7015
#
_entry.id   a7b721bf17f841b4de6213b5a25f7015
#
_cell.length_a   1.000
_cell.length_b   1.000
_cell.length_c   1.000
_cell.angle_alpha   90.00
_cell.angle_beta   90.00
_cell.angle_gamma   90.00
#
_symmetry.space_group_name_H-M   'P 1'
#
loop_
_entity.id
_entity.type
_entity.pdbx_description
1 polymer ?
#
loop_
_entity_poly.entity_id
_entity_poly.type
_entity_poly.pdbx_seq_one_letter_code
_entity_poly.pdbx_strand_id
1 'polypeptide(L)'
;MGSSIGHKKYDVILVAGEGKSSYKVYHQNKAFLTLQGKCVILYVIQALQQVKSIGDIYIVGLKDKLDQVLHSSRIDREFPKRIHVVEQKANLYENVWQTFLQSQQVEDVNKDPHRDKAVLVVPCDAPLITPHEVEYFISNADMNRYDHVLGLVSREKLRPFYPQEGKPGIKMAYLHINEDSFRINNLHLVKPLRIENREYIQKMYQYRYQRNFKNLVLFSLSVFGKDKAKHYKNYIGLQLCLFFGGLGLEFVVNYFRKLNPKKELEETISTIMNTRFSTLEVPFPGAALDIDNAKDYEAMKIQFDEWQKFLRTTPLTKVEKYSETFFPSRKVARTSSMN
;
A
#
# COMPACT_ATOMS: atom_id res chain seq x y z
N MET A 1 -16.02 -33.78 18.24
CA MET A 1 -16.29 -32.35 18.46
C MET A 1 -15.18 -31.60 17.76
N GLY A 2 -15.42 -31.16 16.51
CA GLY A 2 -14.45 -30.39 15.72
C GLY A 2 -14.45 -28.96 16.24
N SER A 3 -13.33 -28.52 16.80
CA SER A 3 -13.10 -27.11 17.11
C SER A 3 -13.11 -26.35 15.77
N SER A 4 -14.13 -25.58 15.53
CA SER A 4 -14.17 -24.56 14.47
C SER A 4 -12.99 -23.63 14.76
N ILE A 5 -11.93 -23.75 13.95
CA ILE A 5 -10.84 -22.76 13.92
C ILE A 5 -11.48 -21.48 13.39
N GLY A 6 -11.93 -20.64 14.33
CA GLY A 6 -12.47 -19.34 14.00
C GLY A 6 -11.40 -18.54 13.27
N HIS A 7 -11.59 -18.27 11.97
CA HIS A 7 -10.69 -17.40 11.21
C HIS A 7 -10.55 -16.07 11.95
N LYS A 8 -9.31 -15.72 12.29
CA LYS A 8 -8.99 -14.44 12.95
C LYS A 8 -9.46 -13.31 12.03
N LYS A 9 -10.38 -12.47 12.52
CA LYS A 9 -10.84 -11.31 11.76
C LYS A 9 -10.07 -10.07 12.16
N TYR A 10 -9.80 -9.22 11.19
CA TYR A 10 -9.12 -7.94 11.36
C TYR A 10 -10.09 -6.81 11.04
N ASP A 11 -10.16 -5.82 11.90
CA ASP A 11 -10.88 -4.59 11.59
C ASP A 11 -10.07 -3.79 10.56
N VAL A 12 -10.77 -2.99 9.77
CA VAL A 12 -10.15 -2.16 8.72
C VAL A 12 -10.24 -0.69 9.11
N ILE A 13 -9.14 0.03 8.90
CA ILE A 13 -9.12 1.49 8.89
C ILE A 13 -8.97 1.93 7.43
N LEU A 14 -10.06 2.38 6.84
CA LEU A 14 -10.11 2.92 5.48
C LEU A 14 -9.84 4.43 5.53
N VAL A 15 -8.70 4.85 4.99
CA VAL A 15 -8.24 6.23 5.08
C VAL A 15 -8.76 7.04 3.91
N ALA A 16 -9.67 7.98 4.20
CA ALA A 16 -10.32 8.88 3.24
C ALA A 16 -10.14 10.36 3.61
N GLY A 17 -9.18 10.66 4.49
CA GLY A 17 -8.93 12.01 5.01
C GLY A 17 -8.41 12.97 3.95
N GLU A 18 -8.66 14.26 4.19
CA GLU A 18 -8.19 15.40 3.41
C GLU A 18 -7.24 16.24 4.27
N GLY A 19 -5.95 16.21 3.98
CA GLY A 19 -4.93 16.95 4.70
C GLY A 19 -4.17 17.93 3.79
N LYS A 20 -3.32 18.78 4.37
CA LYS A 20 -2.46 19.72 3.61
C LYS A 20 -1.53 19.01 2.62
N SER A 21 -1.23 17.74 2.86
CA SER A 21 -0.38 16.88 2.03
C SER A 21 -1.16 15.93 1.12
N SER A 22 -2.50 15.93 1.16
CA SER A 22 -3.29 15.11 0.24
C SER A 22 -3.44 15.81 -1.11
N TYR A 23 -3.03 15.14 -2.18
CA TYR A 23 -3.26 15.65 -3.53
C TYR A 23 -4.74 15.57 -3.87
N LYS A 24 -5.31 16.71 -4.22
CA LYS A 24 -6.64 16.80 -4.79
C LYS A 24 -6.56 16.59 -6.31
N VAL A 25 -7.51 15.88 -6.85
CA VAL A 25 -7.72 15.77 -8.29
C VAL A 25 -8.89 16.67 -8.65
N TYR A 26 -8.67 17.63 -9.54
CA TYR A 26 -9.68 18.65 -9.89
C TYR A 26 -10.27 19.38 -8.65
N HIS A 27 -9.43 19.72 -7.68
CA HIS A 27 -9.81 20.36 -6.41
C HIS A 27 -10.75 19.51 -5.53
N GLN A 28 -10.92 18.23 -5.84
CA GLN A 28 -11.77 17.31 -5.10
C GLN A 28 -10.93 16.25 -4.37
N ASN A 29 -11.42 15.82 -3.19
CA ASN A 29 -10.85 14.67 -2.48
C ASN A 29 -11.07 13.41 -3.32
N LYS A 30 -10.01 12.60 -3.46
CA LYS A 30 -9.97 11.39 -4.28
C LYS A 30 -11.08 10.38 -3.95
N ALA A 31 -11.49 10.29 -2.66
CA ALA A 31 -12.57 9.42 -2.20
C ALA A 31 -13.90 9.69 -2.94
N PHE A 32 -14.15 10.95 -3.29
CA PHE A 32 -15.41 11.41 -3.89
C PHE A 32 -15.36 11.58 -5.40
N LEU A 33 -14.23 11.29 -6.04
CA LEU A 33 -14.15 11.20 -7.51
C LEU A 33 -15.09 10.10 -7.99
N THR A 34 -15.63 10.25 -9.20
CA THR A 34 -16.59 9.29 -9.74
C THR A 34 -16.03 8.49 -10.90
N LEU A 35 -16.18 7.18 -10.82
CA LEU A 35 -15.91 6.23 -11.91
C LEU A 35 -17.22 5.52 -12.23
N GLN A 36 -17.64 5.51 -13.49
CA GLN A 36 -18.90 4.89 -13.93
C GLN A 36 -20.12 5.30 -13.05
N GLY A 37 -20.20 6.60 -12.72
CA GLY A 37 -21.28 7.15 -11.89
C GLY A 37 -21.23 6.85 -10.39
N LYS A 38 -20.19 6.19 -9.89
CA LYS A 38 -20.05 5.77 -8.50
C LYS A 38 -18.77 6.35 -7.89
N CYS A 39 -18.84 6.82 -6.62
CA CYS A 39 -17.67 7.33 -5.91
C CYS A 39 -16.59 6.27 -5.77
N VAL A 40 -15.31 6.68 -5.92
CA VAL A 40 -14.13 5.82 -5.86
C VAL A 40 -14.10 5.00 -4.56
N ILE A 41 -14.35 5.63 -3.42
CA ILE A 41 -14.37 4.95 -2.13
C ILE A 41 -15.35 3.79 -2.04
N LEU A 42 -16.47 3.84 -2.75
CA LEU A 42 -17.51 2.79 -2.72
C LEU A 42 -17.03 1.48 -3.37
N TYR A 43 -16.11 1.55 -4.34
CA TYR A 43 -15.49 0.35 -4.90
C TYR A 43 -14.62 -0.34 -3.86
N VAL A 44 -13.82 0.44 -3.12
CA VAL A 44 -12.97 -0.10 -2.06
C VAL A 44 -13.82 -0.72 -0.95
N ILE A 45 -14.86 -0.02 -0.48
CA ILE A 45 -15.78 -0.54 0.56
C ILE A 45 -16.42 -1.84 0.09
N GLN A 46 -16.92 -1.91 -1.14
CA GLN A 46 -17.56 -3.13 -1.68
C GLN A 46 -16.59 -4.32 -1.73
N ALA A 47 -15.32 -4.08 -2.10
CA ALA A 47 -14.30 -5.13 -2.06
C ALA A 47 -14.06 -5.63 -0.63
N LEU A 48 -13.86 -4.71 0.32
CA LEU A 48 -13.62 -5.04 1.73
C LEU A 48 -14.79 -5.77 2.39
N GLN A 49 -16.01 -5.42 2.05
CA GLN A 49 -17.23 -6.08 2.54
C GLN A 49 -17.28 -7.58 2.18
N GLN A 50 -16.68 -7.98 1.07
CA GLN A 50 -16.68 -9.36 0.59
C GLN A 50 -15.54 -10.22 1.17
N VAL A 51 -14.57 -9.63 1.86
CA VAL A 51 -13.41 -10.34 2.45
C VAL A 51 -13.80 -11.04 3.74
N LYS A 52 -13.61 -12.34 3.85
CA LYS A 52 -14.03 -13.15 5.02
C LYS A 52 -13.25 -12.81 6.28
N SER A 53 -11.95 -12.54 6.13
CA SER A 53 -11.03 -12.24 7.23
C SER A 53 -11.13 -10.80 7.76
N ILE A 54 -12.12 -10.00 7.28
CA ILE A 54 -12.39 -8.65 7.77
C ILE A 54 -13.56 -8.66 8.76
N GLY A 55 -13.38 -7.91 9.85
CA GLY A 55 -14.39 -7.54 10.85
C GLY A 55 -15.13 -6.25 10.49
N ASP A 56 -15.10 -5.27 11.39
CA ASP A 56 -15.71 -3.96 11.17
C ASP A 56 -14.84 -3.05 10.30
N ILE A 57 -15.46 -2.10 9.59
CA ILE A 57 -14.80 -1.14 8.71
C ILE A 57 -14.94 0.26 9.31
N TYR A 58 -13.83 0.88 9.68
CA TYR A 58 -13.76 2.24 10.18
C TYR A 58 -13.27 3.15 9.06
N ILE A 59 -14.12 4.07 8.59
CA ILE A 59 -13.79 5.02 7.53
C ILE A 59 -13.45 6.36 8.17
N VAL A 60 -12.20 6.80 8.05
CA VAL A 60 -11.76 8.07 8.62
C VAL A 60 -11.58 9.13 7.53
N GLY A 61 -12.32 10.24 7.66
CA GLY A 61 -12.33 11.33 6.66
C GLY A 61 -13.28 12.45 7.02
N LEU A 62 -13.76 13.18 6.00
CA LEU A 62 -14.79 14.22 6.15
C LEU A 62 -16.14 13.55 6.45
N LYS A 63 -16.49 13.49 7.73
CA LYS A 63 -17.60 12.67 8.24
C LYS A 63 -18.91 12.98 7.51
N ASP A 64 -19.33 14.23 7.41
CA ASP A 64 -20.61 14.60 6.82
C ASP A 64 -20.71 14.18 5.34
N LYS A 65 -19.62 14.33 4.58
CA LYS A 65 -19.58 13.89 3.17
C LYS A 65 -19.61 12.38 3.04
N LEU A 66 -18.90 11.67 3.92
CA LEU A 66 -18.88 10.21 3.95
C LEU A 66 -20.25 9.66 4.29
N ASP A 67 -20.91 10.19 5.33
CA ASP A 67 -22.27 9.81 5.73
C ASP A 67 -23.26 10.02 4.57
N GLN A 68 -23.16 11.16 3.87
CA GLN A 68 -23.99 11.44 2.69
C GLN A 68 -23.79 10.41 1.55
N VAL A 69 -22.53 10.08 1.24
CA VAL A 69 -22.18 9.09 0.19
C VAL A 69 -22.67 7.69 0.56
N LEU A 70 -22.46 7.27 1.81
CA LEU A 70 -22.90 5.96 2.28
C LEU A 70 -24.41 5.84 2.27
N HIS A 71 -25.12 6.86 2.76
CA HIS A 71 -26.57 6.88 2.80
C HIS A 71 -27.17 6.85 1.38
N SER A 72 -26.65 7.65 0.45
CA SER A 72 -27.13 7.70 -0.94
C SER A 72 -26.86 6.41 -1.71
N SER A 73 -25.77 5.72 -1.42
CA SER A 73 -25.39 4.47 -2.09
C SER A 73 -26.10 3.23 -1.53
N ARG A 74 -26.71 3.32 -0.34
CA ARG A 74 -27.31 2.20 0.42
C ARG A 74 -26.35 1.05 0.70
N ILE A 75 -25.04 1.26 0.62
CA ILE A 75 -24.03 0.21 0.74
C ILE A 75 -24.03 -0.44 2.14
N ASP A 76 -24.39 0.32 3.16
CA ASP A 76 -24.56 -0.12 4.55
C ASP A 76 -25.69 -1.15 4.72
N ARG A 77 -26.68 -1.15 3.81
CA ARG A 77 -27.83 -2.07 3.83
C ARG A 77 -27.60 -3.34 2.99
N GLU A 78 -26.70 -3.26 2.02
CA GLU A 78 -26.44 -4.36 1.09
C GLU A 78 -25.43 -5.38 1.65
N PHE A 79 -24.63 -5.00 2.64
CA PHE A 79 -23.51 -5.80 3.11
C PHE A 79 -23.50 -6.00 4.63
N PRO A 80 -22.99 -7.16 5.12
CA PRO A 80 -23.16 -7.58 6.52
C PRO A 80 -22.19 -6.93 7.50
N LYS A 81 -21.05 -6.37 7.06
CA LYS A 81 -20.05 -5.78 7.96
C LYS A 81 -20.45 -4.37 8.36
N ARG A 82 -20.28 -4.06 9.65
CA ARG A 82 -20.56 -2.72 10.18
C ARG A 82 -19.58 -1.71 9.63
N ILE A 83 -20.10 -0.54 9.27
CA ILE A 83 -19.32 0.61 8.83
C ILE A 83 -19.45 1.70 9.90
N HIS A 84 -18.29 2.18 10.37
CA HIS A 84 -18.18 3.27 11.33
C HIS A 84 -17.49 4.44 10.68
N VAL A 85 -18.15 5.59 10.58
CA VAL A 85 -17.54 6.81 10.04
C VAL A 85 -16.93 7.61 11.17
N VAL A 86 -15.64 7.92 11.04
CA VAL A 86 -14.83 8.64 12.03
C VAL A 86 -14.37 9.97 11.43
N GLU A 87 -14.56 11.06 12.18
CA GLU A 87 -14.05 12.38 11.76
C GLU A 87 -12.53 12.40 11.71
N GLN A 88 -11.99 12.96 10.63
CA GLN A 88 -10.53 13.03 10.41
C GLN A 88 -9.82 13.91 11.45
N LYS A 89 -8.54 13.62 11.66
CA LYS A 89 -7.60 14.38 12.46
C LYS A 89 -6.64 15.20 11.57
N ALA A 90 -5.60 15.76 12.17
CA ALA A 90 -4.69 16.68 11.51
C ALA A 90 -3.89 16.09 10.33
N ASN A 91 -3.64 14.79 10.33
CA ASN A 91 -2.83 14.12 9.32
C ASN A 91 -3.14 12.62 9.25
N LEU A 92 -2.55 11.94 8.24
CA LEU A 92 -2.76 10.50 8.01
C LEU A 92 -2.39 9.63 9.22
N TYR A 93 -1.26 9.93 9.87
CA TYR A 93 -0.82 9.17 11.03
C TYR A 93 -1.84 9.28 12.18
N GLU A 94 -2.26 10.52 12.50
CA GLU A 94 -3.27 10.76 13.53
C GLU A 94 -4.62 10.13 13.17
N ASN A 95 -5.00 10.12 11.91
CA ASN A 95 -6.21 9.46 11.44
C ASN A 95 -6.18 7.96 11.79
N VAL A 96 -5.11 7.26 11.43
CA VAL A 96 -4.99 5.83 11.72
C VAL A 96 -4.90 5.58 13.22
N TRP A 97 -4.05 6.33 13.93
CA TRP A 97 -3.79 6.15 15.33
C TRP A 97 -5.03 6.39 16.21
N GLN A 98 -5.68 7.54 16.06
CA GLN A 98 -6.86 7.88 16.86
C GLN A 98 -8.06 6.99 16.53
N THR A 99 -8.23 6.63 15.25
CA THR A 99 -9.27 5.67 14.85
C THR A 99 -9.04 4.30 15.47
N PHE A 100 -7.79 3.84 15.52
CA PHE A 100 -7.45 2.59 16.19
C PHE A 100 -7.79 2.65 17.71
N LEU A 101 -7.33 3.69 18.41
CA LEU A 101 -7.61 3.85 19.84
C LEU A 101 -9.11 3.85 20.13
N GLN A 102 -9.87 4.59 19.33
CA GLN A 102 -11.33 4.66 19.45
C GLN A 102 -11.99 3.30 19.16
N SER A 103 -11.56 2.60 18.10
CA SER A 103 -12.15 1.31 17.70
C SER A 103 -11.93 0.20 18.73
N GLN A 104 -10.81 0.26 19.45
CA GLN A 104 -10.44 -0.71 20.46
C GLN A 104 -10.74 -0.24 21.90
N GLN A 105 -11.30 0.97 22.08
CA GLN A 105 -11.59 1.58 23.39
C GLN A 105 -10.35 1.61 24.31
N VAL A 106 -9.19 1.95 23.72
CA VAL A 106 -7.91 2.00 24.45
C VAL A 106 -7.87 3.22 25.38
N GLU A 107 -7.84 2.98 26.69
CA GLU A 107 -7.73 4.05 27.71
C GLU A 107 -6.27 4.36 28.05
N ASP A 108 -5.44 3.34 28.26
CA ASP A 108 -3.99 3.48 28.54
C ASP A 108 -3.17 2.65 27.57
N VAL A 109 -2.46 3.34 26.68
CA VAL A 109 -1.60 2.73 25.62
C VAL A 109 -0.52 1.81 26.20
N ASN A 110 -0.04 2.08 27.42
CA ASN A 110 1.06 1.32 28.02
C ASN A 110 0.60 0.03 28.72
N LYS A 111 -0.66 -0.01 29.11
CA LYS A 111 -1.24 -1.13 29.90
C LYS A 111 -2.34 -1.87 29.15
N ASP A 112 -2.56 -1.54 27.88
CA ASP A 112 -3.69 -2.06 27.14
C ASP A 112 -3.52 -3.57 26.82
N PRO A 113 -4.53 -4.40 27.13
CA PRO A 113 -4.54 -5.82 26.79
C PRO A 113 -4.58 -6.07 25.28
N HIS A 114 -4.96 -5.05 24.49
CA HIS A 114 -5.02 -5.13 23.02
C HIS A 114 -3.70 -4.80 22.32
N ARG A 115 -2.56 -4.79 23.04
CA ARG A 115 -1.23 -4.47 22.49
C ARG A 115 -0.88 -5.29 21.23
N ASP A 116 -1.41 -6.51 21.12
CA ASP A 116 -1.22 -7.40 19.96
C ASP A 116 -2.36 -7.36 18.93
N LYS A 117 -3.36 -6.50 19.15
CA LYS A 117 -4.44 -6.32 18.18
C LYS A 117 -3.90 -5.70 16.91
N ALA A 118 -4.13 -6.37 15.78
CA ALA A 118 -3.77 -5.87 14.47
C ALA A 118 -4.99 -5.35 13.73
N VAL A 119 -4.78 -4.33 12.91
CA VAL A 119 -5.77 -3.75 11.98
C VAL A 119 -5.22 -3.70 10.58
N LEU A 120 -6.08 -3.81 9.58
CA LEU A 120 -5.75 -3.59 8.19
C LEU A 120 -5.96 -2.11 7.86
N VAL A 121 -4.92 -1.43 7.38
CA VAL A 121 -5.00 -0.04 6.89
C VAL A 121 -5.01 -0.05 5.38
N VAL A 122 -6.01 0.61 4.78
CA VAL A 122 -6.24 0.67 3.32
C VAL A 122 -6.56 2.12 2.92
N PRO A 123 -6.00 2.66 1.83
CA PRO A 123 -6.41 3.95 1.30
C PRO A 123 -7.72 3.84 0.52
N CYS A 124 -8.42 4.97 0.37
CA CYS A 124 -9.72 5.03 -0.32
C CYS A 124 -9.64 5.18 -1.84
N ASP A 125 -8.45 5.37 -2.41
CA ASP A 125 -8.22 5.81 -3.79
C ASP A 125 -7.72 4.71 -4.74
N ALA A 126 -7.84 3.43 -4.32
CA ALA A 126 -7.51 2.25 -5.13
C ALA A 126 -8.78 1.47 -5.56
N PRO A 127 -9.57 1.97 -6.52
CA PRO A 127 -10.90 1.41 -6.85
C PRO A 127 -10.85 0.03 -7.53
N LEU A 128 -9.67 -0.41 -7.94
CA LEU A 128 -9.45 -1.71 -8.56
C LEU A 128 -9.04 -2.81 -7.57
N ILE A 129 -8.97 -2.50 -6.27
CA ILE A 129 -8.75 -3.49 -5.22
C ILE A 129 -9.77 -4.62 -5.29
N THR A 130 -9.33 -5.86 -5.10
CA THR A 130 -10.21 -7.02 -5.16
C THR A 130 -10.32 -7.73 -3.81
N PRO A 131 -11.47 -8.38 -3.49
CA PRO A 131 -11.60 -9.16 -2.26
C PRO A 131 -10.56 -10.27 -2.16
N HIS A 132 -10.21 -10.89 -3.29
CA HIS A 132 -9.24 -11.97 -3.35
C HIS A 132 -7.81 -11.51 -3.01
N GLU A 133 -7.42 -10.33 -3.50
CA GLU A 133 -6.14 -9.71 -3.16
C GLU A 133 -6.00 -9.44 -1.66
N VAL A 134 -7.03 -8.88 -1.05
CA VAL A 134 -7.04 -8.58 0.39
C VAL A 134 -7.04 -9.86 1.22
N GLU A 135 -7.84 -10.86 0.85
CA GLU A 135 -7.85 -12.15 1.54
C GLU A 135 -6.50 -12.86 1.43
N TYR A 136 -5.86 -12.84 0.23
CA TYR A 136 -4.51 -13.38 0.03
C TYR A 136 -3.50 -12.69 0.95
N PHE A 137 -3.52 -11.35 0.98
CA PHE A 137 -2.60 -10.57 1.81
C PHE A 137 -2.77 -10.93 3.29
N ILE A 138 -4.00 -10.92 3.82
CA ILE A 138 -4.27 -11.23 5.23
C ILE A 138 -3.85 -12.67 5.56
N SER A 139 -4.16 -13.63 4.69
CA SER A 139 -3.90 -15.06 4.96
C SER A 139 -2.40 -15.41 4.93
N ASN A 140 -1.59 -14.63 4.22
CA ASN A 140 -0.15 -14.87 4.11
C ASN A 140 0.71 -13.93 4.98
N ALA A 141 0.11 -12.94 5.64
CA ALA A 141 0.81 -12.05 6.56
C ALA A 141 1.05 -12.73 7.91
N ASP A 142 2.30 -13.04 8.23
CA ASP A 142 2.68 -13.69 9.51
C ASP A 142 2.68 -12.69 10.67
N MET A 143 1.49 -12.39 11.19
CA MET A 143 1.30 -11.51 12.34
C MET A 143 1.74 -12.10 13.69
N ASN A 144 2.16 -13.35 13.75
CA ASN A 144 2.77 -13.91 14.96
C ASN A 144 4.25 -13.50 15.03
N ARG A 145 4.92 -13.50 13.90
CA ARG A 145 6.33 -13.14 13.79
C ARG A 145 6.55 -11.63 13.68
N TYR A 146 5.65 -10.92 12.99
CA TYR A 146 5.77 -9.50 12.69
C TYR A 146 4.67 -8.66 13.34
N ASP A 147 4.96 -7.38 13.51
CA ASP A 147 4.03 -6.40 14.06
C ASP A 147 3.49 -5.46 12.98
N HIS A 148 4.21 -5.37 11.85
CA HIS A 148 3.78 -4.64 10.66
C HIS A 148 4.20 -5.41 9.41
N VAL A 149 3.23 -5.80 8.60
CA VAL A 149 3.45 -6.39 7.27
C VAL A 149 2.92 -5.43 6.22
N LEU A 150 3.76 -5.12 5.22
CA LEU A 150 3.46 -4.24 4.10
C LEU A 150 3.38 -5.04 2.80
N GLY A 151 2.30 -4.87 2.04
CA GLY A 151 2.16 -5.49 0.73
C GLY A 151 3.05 -4.83 -0.33
N LEU A 152 3.68 -5.64 -1.15
CA LEU A 152 4.43 -5.22 -2.34
C LEU A 152 3.88 -5.95 -3.57
N VAL A 153 3.91 -5.28 -4.72
CA VAL A 153 3.59 -5.91 -6.00
C VAL A 153 4.74 -5.67 -6.98
N SER A 154 5.14 -6.72 -7.71
CA SER A 154 6.25 -6.61 -8.65
C SER A 154 5.89 -5.75 -9.87
N ARG A 155 6.89 -5.08 -10.44
CA ARG A 155 6.74 -4.25 -11.66
C ARG A 155 6.13 -5.03 -12.81
N GLU A 156 6.43 -6.32 -12.89
CA GLU A 156 5.92 -7.20 -13.94
C GLU A 156 4.39 -7.31 -13.91
N LYS A 157 3.80 -7.49 -12.72
CA LYS A 157 2.35 -7.60 -12.54
C LYS A 157 1.60 -6.30 -12.87
N LEU A 158 2.31 -5.16 -12.86
CA LEU A 158 1.74 -3.83 -13.16
C LEU A 158 1.88 -3.43 -14.62
N ARG A 159 2.65 -4.16 -15.44
CA ARG A 159 2.85 -3.85 -16.87
C ARG A 159 1.56 -3.66 -17.68
N PRO A 160 0.49 -4.47 -17.50
CA PRO A 160 -0.75 -4.29 -18.26
C PRO A 160 -1.44 -2.94 -18.07
N PHE A 161 -1.13 -2.23 -16.98
CA PHE A 161 -1.74 -0.96 -16.60
C PHE A 161 -0.91 0.26 -17.02
N TYR A 162 0.24 0.06 -17.65
CA TYR A 162 1.07 1.12 -18.20
C TYR A 162 0.44 1.72 -19.45
N PRO A 163 0.82 2.98 -19.81
CA PRO A 163 0.47 3.56 -21.09
C PRO A 163 0.97 2.67 -22.23
N GLN A 164 0.08 2.36 -23.17
CA GLN A 164 0.36 1.63 -24.39
C GLN A 164 0.00 2.52 -25.58
N GLU A 165 0.43 2.15 -26.80
CA GLU A 165 0.09 2.89 -27.99
C GLU A 165 -1.44 2.97 -28.15
N GLY A 166 -1.97 4.19 -28.23
CA GLY A 166 -3.40 4.45 -28.34
C GLY A 166 -4.24 4.22 -27.07
N LYS A 167 -3.65 3.75 -25.95
CA LYS A 167 -4.35 3.51 -24.68
C LYS A 167 -3.66 4.25 -23.54
N PRO A 168 -4.40 5.11 -22.79
CA PRO A 168 -3.86 5.73 -21.59
C PRO A 168 -3.61 4.69 -20.50
N GLY A 169 -2.64 4.95 -19.64
CA GLY A 169 -2.29 4.09 -18.52
C GLY A 169 -1.68 4.88 -17.37
N ILE A 170 -1.33 4.21 -16.29
CA ILE A 170 -0.77 4.80 -15.09
C ILE A 170 0.75 4.64 -15.10
N LYS A 171 1.49 5.77 -14.98
CA LYS A 171 2.94 5.75 -14.77
C LYS A 171 3.24 5.67 -13.29
N MET A 172 3.89 4.60 -12.87
CA MET A 172 4.11 4.28 -11.47
C MET A 172 5.57 4.44 -11.06
N ALA A 173 5.79 4.90 -9.83
CA ALA A 173 7.09 4.88 -9.19
C ALA A 173 7.35 3.51 -8.54
N TYR A 174 8.61 3.07 -8.56
CA TYR A 174 9.03 1.78 -8.03
C TYR A 174 10.09 1.92 -6.96
N LEU A 175 10.01 1.04 -6.00
CA LEU A 175 11.06 0.73 -5.05
C LEU A 175 11.99 -0.29 -5.71
N HIS A 176 13.19 0.14 -6.10
CA HIS A 176 14.19 -0.74 -6.70
C HIS A 176 15.06 -1.36 -5.61
N ILE A 177 14.80 -2.63 -5.33
CA ILE A 177 15.57 -3.42 -4.37
C ILE A 177 16.37 -4.49 -5.13
N ASN A 178 17.31 -5.14 -4.45
CA ASN A 178 18.23 -6.07 -5.13
C ASN A 178 17.49 -7.20 -5.86
N GLU A 179 16.43 -7.71 -5.26
CA GLU A 179 15.66 -8.84 -5.76
C GLU A 179 14.82 -8.47 -6.98
N ASP A 180 14.10 -7.34 -6.94
CA ASP A 180 13.26 -6.85 -8.07
C ASP A 180 12.85 -5.39 -7.86
N SER A 181 12.03 -4.86 -8.76
CA SER A 181 11.39 -3.55 -8.67
C SER A 181 9.94 -3.72 -8.24
N PHE A 182 9.61 -3.19 -7.08
CA PHE A 182 8.28 -3.32 -6.48
C PHE A 182 7.58 -1.98 -6.33
N ARG A 183 6.26 -1.99 -6.39
CA ARG A 183 5.41 -0.92 -5.91
C ARG A 183 4.78 -1.33 -4.57
N ILE A 184 4.63 -0.39 -3.66
CA ILE A 184 3.81 -0.58 -2.46
C ILE A 184 2.37 -0.81 -2.91
N ASN A 185 1.76 -1.90 -2.44
CA ASN A 185 0.40 -2.24 -2.85
C ASN A 185 -0.67 -1.67 -1.90
N ASN A 186 -0.28 -0.71 -1.05
CA ASN A 186 -1.18 0.04 -0.18
C ASN A 186 -1.96 -0.80 0.86
N LEU A 187 -1.62 -2.08 1.05
CA LEU A 187 -2.14 -2.92 2.13
C LEU A 187 -1.14 -2.98 3.28
N HIS A 188 -1.55 -2.53 4.46
CA HIS A 188 -0.75 -2.57 5.67
C HIS A 188 -1.51 -3.33 6.76
N LEU A 189 -0.98 -4.47 7.19
CA LEU A 189 -1.49 -5.15 8.39
C LEU A 189 -0.57 -4.81 9.56
N VAL A 190 -1.08 -4.12 10.56
CA VAL A 190 -0.26 -3.48 11.59
C VAL A 190 -0.85 -3.64 12.98
N LYS A 191 0.02 -3.83 13.98
CA LYS A 191 -0.29 -3.73 15.41
C LYS A 191 0.15 -2.34 15.89
N PRO A 192 -0.73 -1.34 15.94
CA PRO A 192 -0.32 0.04 16.19
C PRO A 192 0.38 0.25 17.54
N LEU A 193 0.00 -0.49 18.58
CA LEU A 193 0.61 -0.41 19.92
C LEU A 193 2.01 -1.06 20.00
N ARG A 194 2.45 -1.77 18.96
CA ARG A 194 3.78 -2.36 18.84
C ARG A 194 4.77 -1.49 18.05
N ILE A 195 4.35 -0.32 17.61
CA ILE A 195 5.23 0.66 16.98
C ILE A 195 5.60 1.69 18.03
N GLU A 196 6.86 1.71 18.46
CA GLU A 196 7.29 2.58 19.57
C GLU A 196 7.70 3.97 19.08
N ASN A 197 8.48 4.07 17.99
CA ASN A 197 8.98 5.35 17.46
C ASN A 197 8.00 5.96 16.44
N ARG A 198 6.78 6.17 16.85
CA ARG A 198 5.67 6.63 15.98
C ARG A 198 5.88 8.01 15.35
N GLU A 199 6.61 8.88 16.03
CA GLU A 199 6.94 10.21 15.55
C GLU A 199 7.74 10.18 14.23
N TYR A 200 8.49 9.11 13.96
CA TYR A 200 9.21 8.96 12.68
C TYR A 200 8.26 8.72 11.52
N ILE A 201 7.12 8.06 11.74
CA ILE A 201 6.09 7.89 10.69
C ILE A 201 5.59 9.26 10.25
N GLN A 202 5.26 10.12 11.20
CA GLN A 202 4.79 11.47 10.91
C GLN A 202 5.85 12.29 10.18
N LYS A 203 7.11 12.23 10.62
CA LYS A 203 8.23 12.88 9.96
C LYS A 203 8.44 12.36 8.54
N MET A 204 8.41 11.04 8.33
CA MET A 204 8.52 10.43 7.00
C MET A 204 7.44 10.94 6.04
N TYR A 205 6.20 11.07 6.50
CA TYR A 205 5.10 11.65 5.70
C TYR A 205 5.32 13.11 5.37
N GLN A 206 5.82 13.92 6.30
CA GLN A 206 6.13 15.33 6.06
C GLN A 206 7.24 15.53 5.02
N TYR A 207 8.27 14.67 5.06
CA TYR A 207 9.41 14.73 4.12
C TYR A 207 9.17 14.03 2.79
N ARG A 208 8.16 13.17 2.65
CA ARG A 208 7.83 12.42 1.42
C ARG A 208 7.67 13.33 0.19
N TYR A 209 7.18 14.54 0.38
CA TYR A 209 6.92 15.50 -0.69
C TYR A 209 8.03 16.56 -0.86
N GLN A 210 9.03 16.56 0.01
CA GLN A 210 10.15 17.48 -0.13
C GLN A 210 11.21 16.87 -1.05
N ARG A 211 11.21 17.29 -2.32
CA ARG A 211 12.23 16.93 -3.31
C ARG A 211 13.63 17.46 -2.96
N ASN A 212 13.83 18.05 -1.79
CA ASN A 212 15.09 18.64 -1.39
C ASN A 212 16.01 17.58 -0.76
N PHE A 213 17.03 17.19 -1.50
CA PHE A 213 18.02 16.19 -1.10
C PHE A 213 18.69 16.52 0.25
N LYS A 214 18.92 17.81 0.55
CA LYS A 214 19.51 18.23 1.84
C LYS A 214 18.62 17.87 3.02
N ASN A 215 17.32 18.07 2.91
CA ASN A 215 16.34 17.74 3.97
C ASN A 215 16.25 16.23 4.18
N LEU A 216 16.36 15.46 3.12
CA LEU A 216 16.40 14.00 3.18
C LEU A 216 17.66 13.48 3.90
N VAL A 217 18.82 14.08 3.63
CA VAL A 217 20.09 13.75 4.34
C VAL A 217 19.98 14.14 5.82
N LEU A 218 19.51 15.34 6.14
CA LEU A 218 19.33 15.79 7.52
C LEU A 218 18.34 14.91 8.30
N PHE A 219 17.27 14.47 7.64
CA PHE A 219 16.31 13.53 8.22
C PHE A 219 16.98 12.20 8.53
N SER A 220 17.74 11.64 7.58
CA SER A 220 18.44 10.37 7.81
C SER A 220 19.46 10.48 8.97
N LEU A 221 20.20 11.59 9.06
CA LEU A 221 21.11 11.86 10.17
C LEU A 221 20.38 11.95 11.52
N SER A 222 19.20 12.56 11.55
CA SER A 222 18.38 12.68 12.76
C SER A 222 17.80 11.36 13.25
N VAL A 223 17.58 10.42 12.33
CA VAL A 223 16.95 9.11 12.61
C VAL A 223 18.00 8.05 12.94
N PHE A 224 19.10 7.99 12.20
CA PHE A 224 20.04 6.87 12.32
C PHE A 224 21.17 7.06 13.34
N GLY A 225 21.47 8.31 13.77
CA GLY A 225 22.64 8.55 14.62
C GLY A 225 23.95 8.16 13.94
N LYS A 226 25.11 8.35 14.61
CA LYS A 226 26.42 8.14 14.00
C LYS A 226 26.85 6.67 13.83
N ASP A 227 26.19 5.73 14.53
CA ASP A 227 26.68 4.34 14.64
C ASP A 227 26.04 3.34 13.66
N LYS A 228 25.25 3.79 12.69
CA LYS A 228 24.46 2.88 11.81
C LYS A 228 24.78 3.05 10.32
N ALA A 229 26.07 2.94 9.96
CA ALA A 229 26.55 3.09 8.57
C ALA A 229 25.80 2.22 7.54
N LYS A 230 25.33 1.02 7.94
CA LYS A 230 24.53 0.11 7.09
C LYS A 230 23.24 0.77 6.62
N HIS A 231 22.54 1.48 7.50
CA HIS A 231 21.25 2.13 7.17
C HIS A 231 21.42 3.31 6.22
N TYR A 232 22.55 4.04 6.32
CA TYR A 232 22.88 5.09 5.36
C TYR A 232 23.13 4.55 3.95
N LYS A 233 23.84 3.43 3.82
CA LYS A 233 24.09 2.77 2.54
C LYS A 233 22.78 2.45 1.83
N ASN A 234 21.84 1.80 2.53
CA ASN A 234 20.55 1.42 1.97
C ASN A 234 19.72 2.65 1.59
N TYR A 235 19.70 3.67 2.44
CA TYR A 235 18.99 4.91 2.17
C TYR A 235 19.54 5.62 0.91
N ILE A 236 20.88 5.77 0.82
CA ILE A 236 21.52 6.37 -0.36
C ILE A 236 21.25 5.54 -1.61
N GLY A 237 21.34 4.21 -1.51
CA GLY A 237 21.04 3.31 -2.62
C GLY A 237 19.60 3.50 -3.14
N LEU A 238 18.60 3.62 -2.26
CA LEU A 238 17.21 3.89 -2.64
C LEU A 238 17.06 5.26 -3.33
N GLN A 239 17.68 6.32 -2.81
CA GLN A 239 17.60 7.66 -3.39
C GLN A 239 18.24 7.72 -4.77
N LEU A 240 19.39 7.06 -4.97
CA LEU A 240 20.03 6.96 -6.27
C LEU A 240 19.16 6.18 -7.27
N CYS A 241 18.57 5.08 -6.85
CA CYS A 241 17.63 4.33 -7.69
C CYS A 241 16.41 5.16 -8.09
N LEU A 242 15.82 5.93 -7.18
CA LEU A 242 14.68 6.80 -7.48
C LEU A 242 15.07 7.93 -8.45
N PHE A 243 16.24 8.55 -8.24
CA PHE A 243 16.73 9.63 -9.08
C PHE A 243 17.01 9.14 -10.52
N PHE A 244 17.81 8.10 -10.68
CA PHE A 244 18.16 7.55 -11.99
C PHE A 244 17.00 6.83 -12.67
N GLY A 245 16.10 6.22 -11.91
CA GLY A 245 14.86 5.63 -12.42
C GLY A 245 13.93 6.69 -13.02
N GLY A 246 13.85 7.87 -12.37
CA GLY A 246 13.13 9.04 -12.90
C GLY A 246 13.70 9.57 -14.23
N LEU A 247 15.00 9.36 -14.47
CA LEU A 247 15.69 9.71 -15.73
C LEU A 247 15.65 8.58 -16.80
N GLY A 248 15.05 7.43 -16.48
CA GLY A 248 15.02 6.28 -17.38
C GLY A 248 16.34 5.53 -17.54
N LEU A 249 17.34 5.77 -16.65
CA LEU A 249 18.68 5.17 -16.72
C LEU A 249 18.70 3.80 -16.04
N GLU A 250 18.01 2.83 -16.60
CA GLU A 250 17.80 1.49 -16.04
C GLU A 250 19.11 0.75 -15.70
N PHE A 251 20.18 0.91 -16.49
CA PHE A 251 21.44 0.25 -16.19
C PHE A 251 22.08 0.78 -14.91
N VAL A 252 21.96 2.08 -14.63
CA VAL A 252 22.44 2.73 -13.40
C VAL A 252 21.62 2.28 -12.21
N VAL A 253 20.28 2.21 -12.37
CA VAL A 253 19.38 1.66 -11.35
C VAL A 253 19.76 0.24 -11.01
N ASN A 254 20.03 -0.63 -11.99
CA ASN A 254 20.44 -2.03 -11.76
C ASN A 254 21.78 -2.17 -11.03
N TYR A 255 22.65 -1.17 -11.13
CA TYR A 255 23.88 -1.13 -10.32
C TYR A 255 23.60 -0.77 -8.87
N PHE A 256 22.87 0.34 -8.63
CA PHE A 256 22.62 0.84 -7.28
C PHE A 256 21.60 0.00 -6.47
N ARG A 257 20.65 -0.68 -7.12
CA ARG A 257 19.68 -1.54 -6.44
C ARG A 257 20.34 -2.65 -5.62
N LYS A 258 21.54 -3.09 -6.00
CA LYS A 258 22.33 -4.08 -5.25
C LYS A 258 22.71 -3.61 -3.84
N LEU A 259 22.68 -2.30 -3.59
CA LEU A 259 22.89 -1.71 -2.26
C LEU A 259 21.68 -1.91 -1.33
N ASN A 260 20.54 -2.36 -1.86
CA ASN A 260 19.26 -2.42 -1.18
C ASN A 260 18.70 -3.86 -1.13
N PRO A 261 19.35 -4.82 -0.43
CA PRO A 261 18.73 -6.12 -0.21
C PRO A 261 17.44 -5.97 0.58
N LYS A 262 16.38 -6.67 0.18
CA LYS A 262 15.05 -6.62 0.82
C LYS A 262 15.12 -6.77 2.34
N LYS A 263 15.85 -7.79 2.79
CA LYS A 263 16.01 -8.09 4.21
C LYS A 263 16.69 -6.95 5.00
N GLU A 264 17.70 -6.31 4.41
CA GLU A 264 18.38 -5.18 5.06
C GLU A 264 17.47 -3.94 5.17
N LEU A 265 16.60 -3.71 4.17
CA LEU A 265 15.60 -2.65 4.22
C LEU A 265 14.53 -2.93 5.30
N GLU A 266 14.07 -4.16 5.41
CA GLU A 266 13.12 -4.57 6.45
C GLU A 266 13.72 -4.40 7.86
N GLU A 267 14.99 -4.79 8.06
CA GLU A 267 15.73 -4.58 9.29
C GLU A 267 15.90 -3.08 9.60
N THR A 268 16.19 -2.27 8.57
CA THR A 268 16.32 -0.81 8.71
C THR A 268 15.01 -0.18 9.19
N ILE A 269 13.88 -0.53 8.58
CA ILE A 269 12.56 -0.03 8.98
C ILE A 269 12.21 -0.53 10.38
N SER A 270 12.50 -1.80 10.68
CA SER A 270 12.28 -2.39 12.02
C SER A 270 13.04 -1.61 13.10
N THR A 271 14.28 -1.24 12.83
CA THR A 271 15.12 -0.47 13.75
C THR A 271 14.63 0.96 13.95
N ILE A 272 14.22 1.64 12.86
CA ILE A 272 13.71 3.02 12.92
C ILE A 272 12.44 3.09 13.75
N MET A 273 11.50 2.20 13.47
CA MET A 273 10.18 2.17 14.09
C MET A 273 10.15 1.44 15.44
N ASN A 274 11.26 0.81 15.82
CA ASN A 274 11.35 -0.12 16.94
C ASN A 274 10.17 -1.11 16.95
N THR A 275 10.04 -1.87 15.85
CA THR A 275 8.95 -2.81 15.59
C THR A 275 9.45 -3.97 14.72
N ARG A 276 8.76 -5.09 14.69
CA ARG A 276 9.09 -6.21 13.79
C ARG A 276 8.38 -5.99 12.46
N PHE A 277 9.10 -5.42 11.50
CA PHE A 277 8.57 -5.10 10.16
C PHE A 277 8.95 -6.16 9.14
N SER A 278 8.05 -6.45 8.20
CA SER A 278 8.31 -7.26 7.02
C SER A 278 7.47 -6.81 5.83
N THR A 279 7.83 -7.30 4.64
CA THR A 279 7.06 -7.10 3.41
C THR A 279 6.57 -8.43 2.85
N LEU A 280 5.40 -8.41 2.25
CA LEU A 280 4.80 -9.57 1.58
C LEU A 280 4.56 -9.24 0.11
N GLU A 281 5.09 -10.06 -0.79
CA GLU A 281 4.76 -9.95 -2.22
C GLU A 281 3.34 -10.45 -2.48
N VAL A 282 2.51 -9.55 -3.05
CA VAL A 282 1.14 -9.83 -3.42
C VAL A 282 1.07 -9.97 -4.94
N PRO A 283 0.62 -11.11 -5.47
CA PRO A 283 0.60 -11.33 -6.91
C PRO A 283 -0.52 -10.58 -7.64
N PHE A 284 -1.35 -9.85 -6.90
CA PHE A 284 -2.49 -9.08 -7.42
C PHE A 284 -2.17 -7.59 -7.37
N PRO A 285 -2.38 -6.85 -8.47
CA PRO A 285 -1.98 -5.44 -8.56
C PRO A 285 -3.07 -4.44 -8.18
N GLY A 286 -4.29 -4.86 -7.90
CA GLY A 286 -5.46 -3.99 -7.77
C GLY A 286 -5.30 -2.87 -6.73
N ALA A 287 -4.79 -3.18 -5.55
CA ALA A 287 -4.56 -2.22 -4.47
C ALA A 287 -3.39 -1.25 -4.74
N ALA A 288 -2.50 -1.58 -5.69
CA ALA A 288 -1.40 -0.70 -6.11
C ALA A 288 -1.80 0.28 -7.22
N LEU A 289 -3.03 0.18 -7.74
CA LEU A 289 -3.55 1.04 -8.81
C LEU A 289 -4.38 2.18 -8.19
N ASP A 290 -3.71 3.01 -7.42
CA ASP A 290 -4.30 4.18 -6.79
C ASP A 290 -4.30 5.41 -7.73
N ILE A 291 -5.22 6.32 -7.49
CA ILE A 291 -5.36 7.57 -8.22
C ILE A 291 -4.51 8.64 -7.54
N ASP A 292 -3.30 8.92 -8.06
CA ASP A 292 -2.40 9.89 -7.47
C ASP A 292 -2.60 11.33 -8.01
N ASN A 293 -3.02 11.45 -9.27
CA ASN A 293 -3.14 12.73 -9.97
C ASN A 293 -4.23 12.68 -11.05
N ALA A 294 -4.46 13.82 -11.74
CA ALA A 294 -5.47 13.93 -12.78
C ALA A 294 -5.23 13.00 -13.98
N LYS A 295 -3.96 12.73 -14.34
CA LYS A 295 -3.65 11.82 -15.46
C LYS A 295 -4.02 10.39 -15.13
N ASP A 296 -3.73 9.95 -13.90
CA ASP A 296 -4.11 8.62 -13.42
C ASP A 296 -5.64 8.47 -13.37
N TYR A 297 -6.33 9.53 -12.92
CA TYR A 297 -7.80 9.53 -12.89
C TYR A 297 -8.41 9.43 -14.29
N GLU A 298 -7.91 10.21 -15.27
CA GLU A 298 -8.40 10.13 -16.65
C GLU A 298 -8.10 8.76 -17.30
N ALA A 299 -6.91 8.21 -17.06
CA ALA A 299 -6.58 6.85 -17.51
C ALA A 299 -7.52 5.82 -16.87
N MET A 300 -7.77 5.94 -15.56
CA MET A 300 -8.68 5.08 -14.82
C MET A 300 -10.10 5.16 -15.37
N LYS A 301 -10.63 6.36 -15.66
CA LYS A 301 -11.96 6.55 -16.25
C LYS A 301 -12.15 5.82 -17.59
N ILE A 302 -11.12 5.89 -18.44
CA ILE A 302 -11.17 5.29 -19.79
C ILE A 302 -11.02 3.77 -19.72
N GLN A 303 -10.14 3.27 -18.85
CA GLN A 303 -9.76 1.86 -18.83
C GLN A 303 -10.46 1.05 -17.73
N PHE A 304 -11.31 1.67 -16.91
CA PHE A 304 -11.83 1.07 -15.68
C PHE A 304 -12.47 -0.30 -15.90
N ASP A 305 -13.38 -0.41 -16.85
CA ASP A 305 -14.13 -1.65 -17.11
C ASP A 305 -13.21 -2.76 -17.64
N GLU A 306 -12.27 -2.39 -18.54
CA GLU A 306 -11.29 -3.33 -19.10
C GLU A 306 -10.37 -3.86 -17.98
N TRP A 307 -9.83 -2.97 -17.14
CA TRP A 307 -8.97 -3.34 -16.02
C TRP A 307 -9.70 -4.12 -14.94
N GLN A 308 -10.92 -3.74 -14.60
CA GLN A 308 -11.73 -4.48 -13.63
C GLN A 308 -12.03 -5.89 -14.12
N LYS A 309 -12.40 -6.04 -15.40
CA LYS A 309 -12.60 -7.36 -16.02
C LYS A 309 -11.32 -8.18 -16.01
N PHE A 310 -10.18 -7.58 -16.39
CA PHE A 310 -8.88 -8.24 -16.37
C PHE A 310 -8.56 -8.80 -14.97
N LEU A 311 -8.69 -7.99 -13.92
CA LEU A 311 -8.40 -8.39 -12.55
C LEU A 311 -9.33 -9.49 -12.01
N ARG A 312 -10.58 -9.54 -12.49
CA ARG A 312 -11.54 -10.58 -12.09
C ARG A 312 -11.37 -11.89 -12.82
N THR A 313 -10.91 -11.85 -14.07
CA THR A 313 -10.90 -13.02 -14.97
C THR A 313 -9.52 -13.66 -15.10
N THR A 314 -8.45 -13.00 -14.65
CA THR A 314 -7.09 -13.50 -14.78
C THR A 314 -6.74 -14.39 -13.57
N PRO A 315 -6.72 -15.75 -13.71
CA PRO A 315 -6.25 -16.62 -12.66
C PRO A 315 -4.76 -16.38 -12.42
N LEU A 316 -4.29 -16.61 -11.17
CA LEU A 316 -2.88 -16.50 -10.77
C LEU A 316 -1.90 -17.09 -11.80
N THR A 317 -2.22 -18.26 -12.33
CA THR A 317 -1.41 -18.96 -13.33
C THR A 317 -1.32 -18.28 -14.70
N LYS A 318 -2.28 -17.42 -15.06
CA LYS A 318 -2.25 -16.68 -16.33
C LYS A 318 -1.49 -15.36 -16.24
N VAL A 319 -1.42 -14.74 -15.07
CA VAL A 319 -0.59 -13.56 -14.86
C VAL A 319 0.90 -13.89 -15.08
N GLU A 320 1.30 -15.12 -14.75
CA GLU A 320 2.64 -15.64 -15.06
C GLU A 320 2.85 -15.90 -16.56
N LYS A 321 1.85 -16.39 -17.29
CA LYS A 321 1.95 -16.67 -18.74
C LYS A 321 1.91 -15.44 -19.65
N TYR A 322 1.24 -14.35 -19.24
CA TYR A 322 1.21 -13.13 -20.07
C TYR A 322 2.59 -12.46 -20.17
N SER A 323 3.45 -12.62 -19.15
CA SER A 323 4.81 -12.10 -19.18
C SER A 323 5.69 -12.82 -20.21
N GLU A 324 5.50 -14.12 -20.40
CA GLU A 324 6.29 -14.92 -21.35
C GLU A 324 5.88 -14.69 -22.83
N THR A 325 4.62 -14.38 -23.09
CA THR A 325 4.10 -14.29 -24.47
C THR A 325 4.41 -12.94 -25.14
N PHE A 326 4.46 -11.85 -24.38
CA PHE A 326 4.73 -10.52 -24.93
C PHE A 326 6.19 -10.05 -24.82
N PHE A 327 6.98 -10.65 -23.96
CA PHE A 327 8.42 -10.34 -23.81
C PHE A 327 9.20 -11.62 -23.51
N PRO A 328 9.70 -12.34 -24.53
CA PRO A 328 10.54 -13.51 -24.27
C PRO A 328 11.77 -13.05 -23.47
N SER A 329 11.92 -13.62 -22.26
CA SER A 329 13.10 -13.42 -21.43
C SER A 329 14.32 -13.78 -22.27
N ARG A 330 15.29 -12.86 -22.45
CA ARG A 330 16.61 -13.18 -22.97
C ARG A 330 17.21 -14.25 -22.04
N LYS A 331 17.14 -15.49 -22.45
CA LYS A 331 17.94 -16.57 -21.86
C LYS A 331 19.39 -16.12 -21.94
N VAL A 332 20.00 -15.83 -20.80
CA VAL A 332 21.45 -15.72 -20.69
C VAL A 332 21.98 -17.10 -21.02
N ALA A 333 22.57 -17.21 -22.21
CA ALA A 333 23.25 -18.42 -22.63
C ALA A 333 24.37 -18.69 -21.61
N ARG A 334 24.20 -19.71 -20.79
CA ARG A 334 25.32 -20.33 -20.08
C ARG A 334 26.17 -21.01 -21.14
N THR A 335 27.23 -20.36 -21.56
CA THR A 335 28.32 -21.02 -22.26
C THR A 335 28.98 -21.96 -21.28
N SER A 336 28.64 -23.23 -21.39
CA SER A 336 29.45 -24.31 -20.87
C SER A 336 30.75 -24.36 -21.71
N SER A 337 31.85 -23.88 -21.19
CA SER A 337 33.17 -24.25 -21.65
C SER A 337 33.54 -25.55 -20.98
N MET A 338 33.31 -26.65 -21.69
CA MET A 338 34.15 -27.84 -21.54
C MET A 338 35.41 -27.63 -22.41
N ASN A 339 36.51 -27.60 -21.80
CA ASN A 339 37.79 -28.29 -22.01
C ASN A 339 38.88 -27.60 -21.23
#